data_52285d37a2c42acaed061a898d0bf645
#
_entry.id   52285d37a2c42acaed061a898d0bf645
#
_cell.length_a   1.000
_cell.length_b   1.000
_cell.length_c   1.000
_cell.angle_alpha   90.00
_cell.angle_beta   90.00
_cell.angle_gamma   90.00
#
_symmetry.space_group_name_H-M   'P 1'
#
loop_
_entity.id
_entity.type
_entity.pdbx_description
1 polymer ?
#
loop_
_entity_poly.entity_id
_entity_poly.type
_entity_poly.pdbx_seq_one_letter_code
_entity_poly.pdbx_strand_id
1 'polypeptide(L)'
;VYPIDPSDYENLRASLEKLQLNDASLTFSPESSVALGFGFRCGFLGLLHMEIVQERLDREFDMDVITTVPNVSYMVYDKHGNVKEVHNPSGLPDSTLIDHIEEPYIRASIITSSNFIGPIMKLCLDKRGELINQEYVSGNRVELHFMIPLGEIVIDFYDKLKSVSKGYASFDYHVDCFRPSKLAKLDILLNGEPVDALSTLTHQDNAATFGRRMCEKLKELIPRQQFDIAIQAAIGAKIIARETIKCVRKDVTAKCYGGDVSRKRKLLEKQKKGKKRMKQIGNVEVPQKAF
;
A
#
# COMPACT_ATOMS: atom_id res chain seq x y z
N VAL A 1 11.59 -1.69 -4.38
CA VAL A 1 12.33 -0.51 -4.83
C VAL A 1 12.57 -0.61 -6.32
N TYR A 2 12.15 0.39 -7.07
CA TYR A 2 12.24 0.43 -8.54
C TYR A 2 12.94 1.71 -8.97
N PRO A 3 13.81 1.68 -9.99
CA PRO A 3 14.37 2.89 -10.56
C PRO A 3 13.29 3.67 -11.31
N ILE A 4 13.40 4.99 -11.34
CA ILE A 4 12.48 5.84 -12.13
C ILE A 4 12.69 5.59 -13.62
N ASP A 5 13.94 5.58 -14.06
CA ASP A 5 14.29 5.21 -15.42
C ASP A 5 14.67 3.72 -15.48
N PRO A 6 13.99 2.91 -16.29
CA PRO A 6 14.33 1.49 -16.45
C PRO A 6 15.78 1.22 -16.86
N SER A 7 16.47 2.17 -17.50
CA SER A 7 17.87 2.07 -17.87
C SER A 7 18.83 2.06 -16.67
N ASP A 8 18.38 2.55 -15.51
CA ASP A 8 19.16 2.61 -14.28
C ASP A 8 19.10 1.34 -13.42
N TYR A 9 18.49 0.28 -13.89
CA TYR A 9 18.37 -0.97 -13.15
C TYR A 9 19.73 -1.53 -12.66
N GLU A 10 20.75 -1.58 -13.55
CA GLU A 10 22.08 -2.06 -13.19
C GLU A 10 22.81 -1.09 -12.24
N ASN A 11 22.60 0.20 -12.39
CA ASN A 11 23.14 1.21 -11.48
C ASN A 11 22.52 1.07 -10.09
N LEU A 12 21.20 0.84 -10.01
CA LEU A 12 20.50 0.60 -8.77
C LEU A 12 21.02 -0.67 -8.08
N ARG A 13 21.23 -1.75 -8.83
CA ARG A 13 21.81 -2.98 -8.32
C ARG A 13 23.18 -2.73 -7.69
N ALA A 14 24.09 -2.09 -8.43
CA ALA A 14 25.42 -1.77 -7.93
C ALA A 14 25.40 -0.86 -6.69
N SER A 15 24.42 0.05 -6.61
CA SER A 15 24.25 0.94 -5.46
C SER A 15 23.76 0.16 -4.22
N LEU A 16 22.79 -0.74 -4.39
CA LEU A 16 22.32 -1.61 -3.31
C LEU A 16 23.41 -2.57 -2.80
N GLU A 17 24.23 -3.14 -3.70
CA GLU A 17 25.40 -3.97 -3.34
C GLU A 17 26.41 -3.19 -2.48
N LYS A 18 26.68 -1.93 -2.85
CA LYS A 18 27.58 -1.06 -2.06
C LYS A 18 26.98 -0.68 -0.70
N LEU A 19 25.67 -0.38 -0.65
CA LEU A 19 24.98 -0.11 0.60
C LEU A 19 25.02 -1.30 1.55
N GLN A 20 24.82 -2.52 1.02
CA GLN A 20 24.85 -3.75 1.81
C GLN A 20 26.22 -4.02 2.47
N LEU A 21 27.32 -3.56 1.87
CA LEU A 21 28.64 -3.68 2.50
C LEU A 21 28.75 -2.93 3.84
N ASN A 22 27.99 -1.84 3.99
CA ASN A 22 27.98 -1.02 5.20
C ASN A 22 26.76 -1.28 6.08
N ASP A 23 25.76 -2.00 5.56
CA ASP A 23 24.50 -2.27 6.23
C ASP A 23 24.12 -3.73 6.04
N ALA A 24 24.57 -4.56 6.95
CA ALA A 24 24.32 -6.01 6.93
C ALA A 24 22.84 -6.39 7.10
N SER A 25 22.00 -5.47 7.55
CA SER A 25 20.56 -5.67 7.72
C SER A 25 19.76 -5.47 6.43
N LEU A 26 20.34 -4.77 5.45
CA LEU A 26 19.75 -4.62 4.13
C LEU A 26 19.87 -5.91 3.34
N THR A 27 18.75 -6.49 2.98
CA THR A 27 18.70 -7.63 2.06
C THR A 27 17.94 -7.24 0.80
N PHE A 28 18.34 -7.75 -0.36
CA PHE A 28 17.62 -7.48 -1.60
C PHE A 28 17.68 -8.67 -2.56
N SER A 29 16.64 -8.79 -3.39
CA SER A 29 16.51 -9.79 -4.45
C SER A 29 15.81 -9.17 -5.65
N PRO A 30 16.11 -9.62 -6.88
CA PRO A 30 15.42 -9.13 -8.07
C PRO A 30 13.90 -9.32 -7.96
N GLU A 31 13.15 -8.33 -8.42
CA GLU A 31 11.69 -8.33 -8.47
C GLU A 31 11.24 -7.67 -9.77
N SER A 32 10.05 -7.98 -10.24
CA SER A 32 9.46 -7.36 -11.42
C SER A 32 7.99 -7.02 -11.19
N SER A 33 7.58 -5.87 -11.70
CA SER A 33 6.21 -5.38 -11.68
C SER A 33 5.77 -5.07 -13.11
N VAL A 34 4.54 -5.40 -13.44
CA VAL A 34 3.96 -5.05 -14.75
C VAL A 34 3.85 -3.53 -14.91
N ALA A 35 3.57 -2.82 -13.81
CA ALA A 35 3.41 -1.37 -13.80
C ALA A 35 4.74 -0.61 -13.74
N LEU A 36 5.74 -1.11 -12.98
CA LEU A 36 7.00 -0.40 -12.67
C LEU A 36 8.24 -0.98 -13.35
N GLY A 37 8.11 -2.14 -14.01
CA GLY A 37 9.23 -2.81 -14.68
C GLY A 37 10.10 -3.61 -13.70
N PHE A 38 11.42 -3.64 -13.96
CA PHE A 38 12.39 -4.37 -13.13
C PHE A 38 12.87 -3.53 -11.96
N GLY A 39 13.00 -4.16 -10.81
CA GLY A 39 13.46 -3.55 -9.57
C GLY A 39 13.97 -4.59 -8.58
N PHE A 40 13.97 -4.24 -7.30
CA PHE A 40 14.45 -5.10 -6.24
C PHE A 40 13.47 -5.13 -5.08
N ARG A 41 13.19 -6.33 -4.58
CA ARG A 41 12.53 -6.51 -3.30
C ARG A 41 13.58 -6.41 -2.20
N CYS A 42 13.44 -5.40 -1.35
CA CYS A 42 14.36 -5.12 -0.28
C CYS A 42 13.74 -5.46 1.09
N GLY A 43 14.54 -6.02 1.98
CA GLY A 43 14.18 -6.23 3.38
C GLY A 43 14.78 -5.12 4.25
N PHE A 44 13.94 -4.52 5.10
CA PHE A 44 14.31 -3.45 6.00
C PHE A 44 13.93 -3.77 7.45
N LEU A 45 14.62 -3.19 8.41
CA LEU A 45 14.30 -3.31 9.84
C LEU A 45 13.04 -2.55 10.25
N GLY A 46 12.56 -1.63 9.40
CA GLY A 46 11.38 -0.82 9.61
C GLY A 46 11.34 0.37 8.64
N LEU A 47 10.31 1.22 8.75
CA LEU A 47 10.12 2.37 7.86
C LEU A 47 11.29 3.36 7.90
N LEU A 48 11.80 3.68 9.10
CA LEU A 48 12.93 4.60 9.24
C LEU A 48 14.18 4.07 8.52
N HIS A 49 14.43 2.76 8.59
CA HIS A 49 15.54 2.15 7.85
C HIS A 49 15.33 2.27 6.33
N MET A 50 14.12 2.04 5.86
CA MET A 50 13.74 2.22 4.44
C MET A 50 13.97 3.67 3.97
N GLU A 51 13.53 4.65 4.77
CA GLU A 51 13.73 6.08 4.47
C GLU A 51 15.21 6.46 4.42
N ILE A 52 16.02 5.94 5.36
CA ILE A 52 17.47 6.17 5.38
C ILE A 52 18.13 5.58 4.13
N VAL A 53 17.76 4.35 3.74
CA VAL A 53 18.32 3.73 2.53
C VAL A 53 17.91 4.49 1.27
N GLN A 54 16.66 4.94 1.19
CA GLN A 54 16.17 5.77 0.09
C GLN A 54 16.93 7.10 -0.01
N GLU A 55 17.11 7.79 1.11
CA GLU A 55 17.86 9.04 1.18
C GLU A 55 19.35 8.84 0.80
N ARG A 56 19.95 7.71 1.17
CA ARG A 56 21.31 7.36 0.77
C ARG A 56 21.44 7.05 -0.71
N LEU A 57 20.44 6.37 -1.30
CA LEU A 57 20.40 6.14 -2.74
C LEU A 57 20.37 7.45 -3.51
N ASP A 58 19.55 8.40 -3.09
CA ASP A 58 19.48 9.73 -3.67
C ASP A 58 20.80 10.51 -3.49
N ARG A 59 21.29 10.67 -2.26
CA ARG A 59 22.44 11.55 -1.96
C ARG A 59 23.80 10.98 -2.35
N GLU A 60 24.02 9.67 -2.14
CA GLU A 60 25.35 9.06 -2.35
C GLU A 60 25.51 8.54 -3.78
N PHE A 61 24.41 8.17 -4.45
CA PHE A 61 24.44 7.52 -5.75
C PHE A 61 23.68 8.28 -6.85
N ASP A 62 23.08 9.43 -6.52
CA ASP A 62 22.24 10.22 -7.46
C ASP A 62 21.15 9.36 -8.12
N MET A 63 20.52 8.50 -7.31
CA MET A 63 19.58 7.48 -7.74
C MET A 63 18.18 7.75 -7.20
N ASP A 64 17.32 8.27 -8.05
CA ASP A 64 15.89 8.44 -7.74
C ASP A 64 15.16 7.10 -7.86
N VAL A 65 14.47 6.71 -6.81
CA VAL A 65 13.77 5.42 -6.74
C VAL A 65 12.30 5.59 -6.34
N ILE A 66 11.48 4.64 -6.80
CA ILE A 66 10.10 4.45 -6.36
C ILE A 66 10.10 3.33 -5.32
N THR A 67 9.61 3.62 -4.12
CA THR A 67 9.36 2.62 -3.08
C THR A 67 7.87 2.30 -3.01
N THR A 68 7.52 1.04 -3.07
CA THR A 68 6.13 0.59 -2.89
C THR A 68 5.84 0.35 -1.40
N VAL A 69 4.55 0.22 -1.07
CA VAL A 69 4.12 -0.05 0.31
C VAL A 69 4.76 -1.34 0.83
N PRO A 70 5.36 -1.32 2.05
CA PRO A 70 5.96 -2.50 2.63
C PRO A 70 4.91 -3.59 2.89
N ASN A 71 5.26 -4.82 2.53
CA ASN A 71 4.45 -6.02 2.74
C ASN A 71 5.16 -6.97 3.72
N VAL A 72 4.36 -7.82 4.36
CA VAL A 72 4.85 -8.95 5.13
C VAL A 72 4.80 -10.23 4.32
N SER A 73 5.53 -11.26 4.74
CA SER A 73 5.43 -12.59 4.13
C SER A 73 4.19 -13.31 4.63
N TYR A 74 3.48 -13.96 3.72
CA TYR A 74 2.30 -14.76 4.00
C TYR A 74 2.54 -16.22 3.63
N MET A 75 2.03 -17.15 4.42
CA MET A 75 2.01 -18.57 4.08
C MET A 75 0.65 -18.92 3.47
N VAL A 76 0.66 -19.36 2.22
CA VAL A 76 -0.54 -19.72 1.48
C VAL A 76 -0.62 -21.22 1.34
N TYR A 77 -1.68 -21.80 1.84
CA TYR A 77 -1.97 -23.24 1.78
C TYR A 77 -2.96 -23.50 0.66
N ASP A 78 -2.62 -24.41 -0.22
CA ASP A 78 -3.54 -24.88 -1.25
C ASP A 78 -4.42 -26.06 -0.75
N LYS A 79 -5.47 -26.36 -1.49
CA LYS A 79 -6.38 -27.50 -1.18
C LYS A 79 -5.71 -28.87 -1.25
N HIS A 80 -4.50 -28.97 -1.77
CA HIS A 80 -3.70 -30.18 -1.86
C HIS A 80 -2.68 -30.31 -0.72
N GLY A 81 -2.63 -29.34 0.19
CA GLY A 81 -1.72 -29.31 1.33
C GLY A 81 -0.32 -28.78 1.01
N ASN A 82 -0.09 -28.22 -0.18
CA ASN A 82 1.17 -27.55 -0.47
C ASN A 82 1.19 -26.16 0.17
N VAL A 83 2.35 -25.75 0.64
CA VAL A 83 2.58 -24.44 1.26
C VAL A 83 3.47 -23.62 0.36
N LYS A 84 3.05 -22.37 0.09
CA LYS A 84 3.83 -21.40 -0.67
C LYS A 84 3.96 -20.12 0.12
N GLU A 85 5.20 -19.67 0.31
CA GLU A 85 5.47 -18.35 0.86
C GLU A 85 5.24 -17.29 -0.23
N VAL A 86 4.41 -16.29 0.08
CA VAL A 86 4.04 -15.21 -0.83
C VAL A 86 4.41 -13.88 -0.20
N HIS A 87 5.28 -13.14 -0.85
CA HIS A 87 5.76 -11.83 -0.41
C HIS A 87 5.08 -10.68 -1.16
N ASN A 88 4.55 -10.96 -2.35
CA ASN A 88 3.88 -9.97 -3.20
C ASN A 88 2.46 -10.43 -3.48
N PRO A 89 1.44 -9.59 -3.28
CA PRO A 89 0.05 -9.92 -3.59
C PRO A 89 -0.19 -10.39 -5.02
N SER A 90 0.64 -9.94 -5.98
CA SER A 90 0.57 -10.38 -7.38
C SER A 90 0.94 -11.85 -7.58
N GLY A 91 1.75 -12.42 -6.67
CA GLY A 91 2.14 -13.83 -6.68
C GLY A 91 1.13 -14.77 -6.02
N LEU A 92 -0.03 -14.24 -5.55
CA LEU A 92 -1.06 -15.03 -4.92
C LEU A 92 -1.73 -15.96 -5.95
N PRO A 93 -1.90 -17.26 -5.67
CA PRO A 93 -2.67 -18.16 -6.52
C PRO A 93 -4.13 -17.73 -6.63
N ASP A 94 -4.85 -18.32 -7.59
CA ASP A 94 -6.28 -18.11 -7.71
C ASP A 94 -7.01 -18.46 -6.40
N SER A 95 -7.94 -17.62 -5.97
CA SER A 95 -8.68 -17.79 -4.71
C SER A 95 -9.42 -19.14 -4.62
N THR A 96 -9.75 -19.75 -5.76
CA THR A 96 -10.39 -21.07 -5.84
C THR A 96 -9.46 -22.22 -5.44
N LEU A 97 -8.15 -22.04 -5.54
CA LEU A 97 -7.12 -23.03 -5.21
C LEU A 97 -6.63 -22.90 -3.77
N ILE A 98 -6.86 -21.77 -3.14
CA ILE A 98 -6.43 -21.48 -1.77
C ILE A 98 -7.40 -22.16 -0.78
N ASP A 99 -6.84 -22.87 0.19
CA ASP A 99 -7.55 -23.36 1.35
C ASP A 99 -7.61 -22.27 2.43
N HIS A 100 -6.45 -21.82 2.90
CA HIS A 100 -6.32 -20.70 3.85
C HIS A 100 -5.01 -19.96 3.66
N ILE A 101 -4.94 -18.78 4.27
CA ILE A 101 -3.74 -17.94 4.30
C ILE A 101 -3.39 -17.69 5.76
N GLU A 102 -2.11 -17.88 6.10
CA GLU A 102 -1.59 -17.52 7.41
C GLU A 102 -0.76 -16.24 7.31
N GLU A 103 -0.95 -15.37 8.30
CA GLU A 103 -0.18 -14.14 8.47
C GLU A 103 0.74 -14.23 9.68
N PRO A 104 1.92 -13.57 9.66
CA PRO A 104 2.81 -13.53 10.80
C PRO A 104 2.23 -12.70 11.93
N TYR A 105 2.25 -13.26 13.13
CA TYR A 105 1.91 -12.59 14.38
C TYR A 105 3.15 -12.27 15.17
N ILE A 106 3.12 -11.15 15.85
CA ILE A 106 4.16 -10.71 16.76
C ILE A 106 3.67 -10.77 18.20
N ARG A 107 4.59 -11.04 19.09
CA ARG A 107 4.42 -10.78 20.51
C ARG A 107 5.01 -9.40 20.83
N ALA A 108 4.13 -8.48 21.15
CA ALA A 108 4.47 -7.09 21.43
C ALA A 108 4.46 -6.81 22.93
N SER A 109 5.46 -6.09 23.41
CA SER A 109 5.54 -5.52 24.76
C SER A 109 5.47 -3.99 24.67
N ILE A 110 4.51 -3.40 25.38
CA ILE A 110 4.32 -1.96 25.44
C ILE A 110 4.41 -1.50 26.89
N ILE A 111 5.47 -0.75 27.20
CA ILE A 111 5.65 -0.16 28.54
C ILE A 111 5.16 1.28 28.51
N THR A 112 4.25 1.61 29.40
CA THR A 112 3.62 2.93 29.44
C THR A 112 3.24 3.34 30.87
N SER A 113 2.73 4.57 31.04
CA SER A 113 2.09 5.01 32.28
C SER A 113 0.63 4.52 32.33
N SER A 114 0.13 4.23 33.53
CA SER A 114 -1.25 3.77 33.76
C SER A 114 -2.33 4.68 33.15
N ASN A 115 -2.04 5.96 33.01
CA ASN A 115 -2.96 6.94 32.41
C ASN A 115 -3.26 6.69 30.93
N PHE A 116 -2.37 5.97 30.23
CA PHE A 116 -2.48 5.72 28.78
C PHE A 116 -2.94 4.30 28.43
N ILE A 117 -3.24 3.46 29.43
CA ILE A 117 -3.68 2.07 29.20
C ILE A 117 -4.91 2.06 28.26
N GLY A 118 -5.95 2.84 28.57
CA GLY A 118 -7.19 2.85 27.79
C GLY A 118 -7.00 3.20 26.30
N PRO A 119 -6.35 4.33 25.97
CA PRO A 119 -6.04 4.69 24.58
C PRO A 119 -5.17 3.67 23.86
N ILE A 120 -4.17 3.07 24.53
CA ILE A 120 -3.28 2.05 23.93
C ILE A 120 -4.05 0.74 23.71
N MET A 121 -4.84 0.30 24.67
CA MET A 121 -5.72 -0.86 24.54
C MET A 121 -6.61 -0.73 23.31
N LYS A 122 -7.27 0.42 23.16
CA LYS A 122 -8.11 0.69 22.00
C LYS A 122 -7.32 0.63 20.71
N LEU A 123 -6.14 1.27 20.65
CA LEU A 123 -5.27 1.22 19.47
C LEU A 123 -4.91 -0.21 19.08
N CYS A 124 -4.50 -1.03 20.05
CA CYS A 124 -4.12 -2.42 19.80
C CYS A 124 -5.31 -3.28 19.34
N LEU A 125 -6.48 -3.09 19.95
CA LEU A 125 -7.71 -3.79 19.54
C LEU A 125 -8.17 -3.39 18.14
N ASP A 126 -8.10 -2.09 17.79
CA ASP A 126 -8.40 -1.60 16.44
C ASP A 126 -7.44 -2.19 15.38
N LYS A 127 -6.25 -2.64 15.79
CA LYS A 127 -5.24 -3.34 14.99
C LYS A 127 -5.31 -4.87 15.14
N ARG A 128 -6.45 -5.41 15.49
CA ARG A 128 -6.69 -6.85 15.68
C ARG A 128 -5.78 -7.51 16.73
N GLY A 129 -5.24 -6.70 17.64
CA GLY A 129 -4.39 -7.19 18.73
C GLY A 129 -5.21 -7.89 19.81
N GLU A 130 -4.66 -8.96 20.34
CA GLU A 130 -5.19 -9.73 21.48
C GLU A 130 -4.33 -9.44 22.71
N LEU A 131 -4.92 -8.97 23.80
CA LEU A 131 -4.20 -8.79 25.06
C LEU A 131 -3.88 -10.15 25.66
N ILE A 132 -2.60 -10.41 25.88
CA ILE A 132 -2.12 -11.64 26.56
C ILE A 132 -2.05 -11.43 28.06
N ASN A 133 -1.39 -10.35 28.47
CA ASN A 133 -1.12 -10.05 29.87
C ASN A 133 -0.95 -8.54 30.10
N GLN A 134 -1.16 -8.12 31.35
CA GLN A 134 -0.90 -6.77 31.84
C GLN A 134 -0.21 -6.86 33.18
N GLU A 135 0.97 -6.26 33.29
CA GLU A 135 1.77 -6.29 34.49
C GLU A 135 2.13 -4.89 34.98
N TYR A 136 2.06 -4.67 36.28
CA TYR A 136 2.53 -3.43 36.91
C TYR A 136 4.00 -3.60 37.29
N VAL A 137 4.87 -2.90 36.60
CA VAL A 137 6.32 -3.05 36.75
C VAL A 137 6.83 -2.30 37.98
N SER A 138 6.51 -1.03 38.11
CA SER A 138 6.93 -0.18 39.23
C SER A 138 6.15 1.13 39.26
N GLY A 139 5.63 1.52 40.41
CA GLY A 139 4.90 2.78 40.60
C GLY A 139 3.72 2.93 39.65
N ASN A 140 3.82 3.86 38.71
CA ASN A 140 2.77 4.17 37.74
C ASN A 140 3.05 3.54 36.35
N ARG A 141 4.03 2.62 36.21
CA ARG A 141 4.39 1.99 34.94
C ARG A 141 3.72 0.63 34.80
N VAL A 142 3.16 0.41 33.62
CA VAL A 142 2.47 -0.83 33.25
C VAL A 142 3.09 -1.36 31.95
N GLU A 143 3.29 -2.65 31.91
CA GLU A 143 3.68 -3.40 30.73
C GLU A 143 2.46 -4.16 30.21
N LEU A 144 2.16 -3.96 28.93
CA LEU A 144 1.06 -4.60 28.20
C LEU A 144 1.64 -5.56 27.17
N HIS A 145 1.26 -6.81 27.23
CA HIS A 145 1.66 -7.84 26.28
C HIS A 145 0.52 -8.14 25.32
N PHE A 146 0.77 -7.97 24.04
CA PHE A 146 -0.20 -8.23 22.99
C PHE A 146 0.32 -9.23 21.96
N MET A 147 -0.61 -9.96 21.37
CA MET A 147 -0.40 -10.67 20.12
C MET A 147 -1.06 -9.87 19.01
N ILE A 148 -0.28 -9.38 18.04
CA ILE A 148 -0.76 -8.49 16.97
C ILE A 148 -0.27 -9.02 15.62
N PRO A 149 -1.09 -8.97 14.54
CA PRO A 149 -0.61 -9.26 13.20
C PRO A 149 0.47 -8.27 12.76
N LEU A 150 1.59 -8.78 12.25
CA LEU A 150 2.72 -7.92 11.84
C LEU A 150 2.30 -6.89 10.79
N GLY A 151 1.45 -7.25 9.84
CA GLY A 151 0.97 -6.35 8.79
C GLY A 151 0.22 -5.11 9.30
N GLU A 152 -0.36 -5.18 10.50
CA GLU A 152 -1.10 -4.04 11.09
C GLU A 152 -0.18 -3.00 11.76
N ILE A 153 1.08 -3.37 12.06
CA ILE A 153 2.00 -2.47 12.76
C ILE A 153 3.00 -1.77 11.84
N VAL A 154 3.24 -2.32 10.63
CA VAL A 154 4.32 -1.89 9.74
C VAL A 154 4.19 -0.42 9.32
N ILE A 155 2.99 0.09 9.08
CA ILE A 155 2.80 1.39 8.44
C ILE A 155 2.69 2.54 9.45
N ASP A 156 1.70 2.54 10.33
CA ASP A 156 1.32 3.73 11.11
C ASP A 156 1.19 3.49 12.63
N PHE A 157 1.45 2.26 13.06
CA PHE A 157 1.21 1.88 14.46
C PHE A 157 2.10 2.63 15.44
N TYR A 158 3.39 2.74 15.14
CA TYR A 158 4.35 3.38 16.04
C TYR A 158 4.03 4.86 16.26
N ASP A 159 3.72 5.58 15.17
CA ASP A 159 3.36 7.01 15.24
C ASP A 159 2.08 7.23 16.02
N LYS A 160 1.07 6.37 15.80
CA LYS A 160 -0.17 6.39 16.58
C LYS A 160 0.07 6.07 18.04
N LEU A 161 0.91 5.06 18.34
CA LEU A 161 1.26 4.71 19.70
C LEU A 161 1.93 5.89 20.43
N LYS A 162 2.90 6.55 19.79
CA LYS A 162 3.55 7.75 20.31
C LYS A 162 2.56 8.89 20.52
N SER A 163 1.68 9.10 19.56
CA SER A 163 0.64 10.15 19.66
C SER A 163 -0.32 9.93 20.83
N VAL A 164 -0.91 8.73 20.95
CA VAL A 164 -1.89 8.44 22.02
C VAL A 164 -1.26 8.38 23.41
N SER A 165 0.03 8.08 23.50
CA SER A 165 0.79 8.03 24.76
C SER A 165 1.55 9.32 25.06
N LYS A 166 1.43 10.36 24.23
CA LYS A 166 2.21 11.60 24.33
C LYS A 166 3.74 11.35 24.41
N GLY A 167 4.22 10.32 23.71
CA GLY A 167 5.62 9.91 23.69
C GLY A 167 6.06 9.02 24.87
N TYR A 168 5.21 8.72 25.83
CA TYR A 168 5.57 7.94 27.02
C TYR A 168 5.54 6.42 26.85
N ALA A 169 5.01 5.90 25.72
CA ALA A 169 5.04 4.48 25.46
C ALA A 169 6.36 4.07 24.78
N SER A 170 6.96 2.99 25.28
CA SER A 170 7.99 2.23 24.55
C SER A 170 7.37 0.97 23.97
N PHE A 171 7.86 0.53 22.83
CA PHE A 171 7.35 -0.60 22.07
C PHE A 171 8.49 -1.50 21.62
N ASP A 172 8.40 -2.75 21.96
CA ASP A 172 9.29 -3.80 21.49
C ASP A 172 8.46 -5.00 21.02
N TYR A 173 8.97 -5.76 20.06
CA TYR A 173 8.29 -6.93 19.54
C TYR A 173 9.24 -7.96 18.94
N HIS A 174 8.77 -9.19 18.87
CA HIS A 174 9.41 -10.27 18.12
C HIS A 174 8.34 -11.08 17.36
N VAL A 175 8.72 -11.61 16.21
CA VAL A 175 7.85 -12.51 15.45
C VAL A 175 7.70 -13.81 16.23
N ASP A 176 6.46 -14.24 16.45
CA ASP A 176 6.16 -15.41 17.28
C ASP A 176 5.70 -16.60 16.41
N CYS A 177 4.63 -16.45 15.66
CA CYS A 177 4.05 -17.54 14.90
C CYS A 177 3.29 -17.03 13.67
N PHE A 178 2.90 -17.97 12.79
CA PHE A 178 1.92 -17.73 11.74
C PHE A 178 0.55 -18.24 12.23
N ARG A 179 -0.51 -17.50 11.87
CA ARG A 179 -1.89 -17.88 12.22
C ARG A 179 -2.81 -17.70 11.00
N PRO A 180 -3.78 -18.62 10.80
CA PRO A 180 -4.80 -18.48 9.79
C PRO A 180 -5.58 -17.18 9.96
N SER A 181 -5.79 -16.46 8.87
CA SER A 181 -6.52 -15.20 8.87
C SER A 181 -7.39 -15.04 7.61
N LYS A 182 -8.51 -14.32 7.77
CA LYS A 182 -9.43 -14.01 6.67
C LYS A 182 -8.89 -12.86 5.83
N LEU A 183 -7.85 -13.14 5.07
CA LEU A 183 -7.24 -12.16 4.19
C LEU A 183 -7.90 -12.16 2.81
N ALA A 184 -7.91 -10.99 2.18
CA ALA A 184 -8.34 -10.82 0.81
C ALA A 184 -7.34 -9.97 0.05
N LYS A 185 -7.10 -10.32 -1.21
CA LYS A 185 -6.33 -9.49 -2.13
C LYS A 185 -7.20 -8.32 -2.56
N LEU A 186 -6.72 -7.12 -2.27
CA LEU A 186 -7.32 -5.87 -2.72
C LEU A 186 -6.54 -5.36 -3.93
N ASP A 187 -7.19 -5.31 -5.07
CA ASP A 187 -6.64 -4.78 -6.31
C ASP A 187 -7.16 -3.36 -6.55
N ILE A 188 -6.25 -2.47 -6.95
CA ILE A 188 -6.62 -1.13 -7.43
C ILE A 188 -6.64 -1.14 -8.94
N LEU A 189 -7.78 -0.73 -9.51
CA LEU A 189 -7.97 -0.66 -10.94
C LEU A 189 -8.06 0.80 -11.38
N LEU A 190 -7.32 1.15 -12.42
CA LEU A 190 -7.41 2.44 -13.10
C LEU A 190 -8.05 2.23 -14.48
N ASN A 191 -9.23 2.81 -14.68
CA ASN A 191 -10.04 2.59 -15.89
C ASN A 191 -10.39 1.12 -16.20
N GLY A 192 -10.39 0.27 -15.17
CA GLY A 192 -10.68 -1.17 -15.28
C GLY A 192 -9.44 -2.05 -15.40
N GLU A 193 -8.24 -1.47 -15.52
CA GLU A 193 -6.98 -2.23 -15.56
C GLU A 193 -6.33 -2.26 -14.17
N PRO A 194 -5.94 -3.43 -13.67
CA PRO A 194 -5.30 -3.56 -12.37
C PRO A 194 -3.88 -2.99 -12.39
N VAL A 195 -3.51 -2.30 -11.31
CA VAL A 195 -2.15 -1.81 -11.06
C VAL A 195 -1.54 -2.69 -9.97
N ASP A 196 -0.67 -3.61 -10.37
CA ASP A 196 -0.08 -4.63 -9.50
C ASP A 196 0.72 -4.04 -8.33
N ALA A 197 1.43 -2.94 -8.57
CA ALA A 197 2.22 -2.24 -7.56
C ALA A 197 1.37 -1.63 -6.42
N LEU A 198 0.06 -1.43 -6.64
CA LEU A 198 -0.90 -0.94 -5.65
C LEU A 198 -1.76 -2.05 -5.04
N SER A 199 -1.56 -3.31 -5.46
CA SER A 199 -2.26 -4.44 -4.88
C SER A 199 -1.74 -4.74 -3.47
N THR A 200 -2.62 -5.06 -2.55
CA THR A 200 -2.25 -5.39 -1.16
C THR A 200 -3.11 -6.52 -0.61
N LEU A 201 -2.56 -7.25 0.38
CA LEU A 201 -3.34 -8.19 1.18
C LEU A 201 -3.83 -7.47 2.45
N THR A 202 -5.12 -7.55 2.68
CA THR A 202 -5.75 -6.92 3.85
C THR A 202 -6.82 -7.84 4.44
N HIS A 203 -7.11 -7.66 5.73
CA HIS A 203 -8.18 -8.40 6.37
C HIS A 203 -9.54 -8.01 5.75
N GLN A 204 -10.42 -9.00 5.54
CA GLN A 204 -11.71 -8.81 4.85
C GLN A 204 -12.56 -7.72 5.51
N ASP A 205 -12.57 -7.64 6.84
CA ASP A 205 -13.37 -6.66 7.57
C ASP A 205 -12.89 -5.22 7.34
N ASN A 206 -11.59 -5.03 7.12
CA ASN A 206 -10.96 -3.72 6.90
C ASN A 206 -10.90 -3.34 5.42
N ALA A 207 -11.08 -4.29 4.51
CA ALA A 207 -10.85 -4.11 3.08
C ALA A 207 -11.68 -2.97 2.47
N ALA A 208 -12.96 -2.85 2.85
CA ALA A 208 -13.83 -1.79 2.33
C ALA A 208 -13.38 -0.39 2.78
N THR A 209 -12.98 -0.24 4.04
CA THR A 209 -12.52 1.03 4.59
C THR A 209 -11.15 1.41 4.02
N PHE A 210 -10.26 0.45 3.93
CA PHE A 210 -8.92 0.63 3.35
C PHE A 210 -9.02 0.97 1.86
N GLY A 211 -9.81 0.22 1.08
CA GLY A 211 -10.01 0.46 -0.35
C GLY A 211 -10.61 1.84 -0.65
N ARG A 212 -11.54 2.32 0.20
CA ARG A 212 -12.10 3.68 0.07
C ARG A 212 -11.04 4.74 0.28
N ARG A 213 -10.25 4.64 1.36
CA ARG A 213 -9.15 5.57 1.65
C ARG A 213 -8.10 5.60 0.53
N MET A 214 -7.75 4.43 -0.02
CA MET A 214 -6.84 4.33 -1.16
C MET A 214 -7.40 5.06 -2.38
N CYS A 215 -8.66 4.83 -2.74
CA CYS A 215 -9.30 5.51 -3.87
C CYS A 215 -9.35 7.03 -3.67
N GLU A 216 -9.66 7.51 -2.45
CA GLU A 216 -9.67 8.94 -2.11
C GLU A 216 -8.27 9.56 -2.24
N LYS A 217 -7.24 8.92 -1.69
CA LYS A 217 -5.85 9.37 -1.81
C LYS A 217 -5.35 9.40 -3.24
N LEU A 218 -5.59 8.36 -4.00
CA LEU A 218 -5.23 8.32 -5.42
C LEU A 218 -5.93 9.41 -6.22
N LYS A 219 -7.19 9.74 -5.90
CA LYS A 219 -7.91 10.84 -6.54
C LYS A 219 -7.28 12.21 -6.25
N GLU A 220 -6.68 12.41 -5.07
CA GLU A 220 -5.96 13.62 -4.73
C GLU A 220 -4.61 13.71 -5.44
N LEU A 221 -3.90 12.59 -5.57
CA LEU A 221 -2.55 12.52 -6.09
C LEU A 221 -2.49 12.50 -7.62
N ILE A 222 -3.42 11.77 -8.28
CA ILE A 222 -3.42 11.65 -9.74
C ILE A 222 -3.97 12.94 -10.37
N PRO A 223 -3.20 13.61 -11.25
CA PRO A 223 -3.65 14.83 -11.90
C PRO A 223 -4.79 14.57 -12.88
N ARG A 224 -5.63 15.61 -13.11
CA ARG A 224 -6.68 15.54 -14.10
C ARG A 224 -6.09 15.43 -15.50
N GLN A 225 -6.56 14.47 -16.26
CA GLN A 225 -6.15 14.22 -17.64
C GLN A 225 -7.25 14.60 -18.64
N GLN A 226 -7.03 14.37 -19.93
CA GLN A 226 -7.97 14.69 -21.01
C GLN A 226 -9.24 13.81 -21.01
N PHE A 227 -9.23 12.73 -20.24
CA PHE A 227 -10.36 11.81 -20.09
C PHE A 227 -10.65 11.54 -18.60
N ASP A 228 -11.87 11.03 -18.31
CA ASP A 228 -12.24 10.67 -16.95
C ASP A 228 -11.50 9.41 -16.53
N ILE A 229 -10.89 9.44 -15.33
CA ILE A 229 -10.19 8.28 -14.74
C ILE A 229 -11.10 7.70 -13.69
N ALA A 230 -11.47 6.43 -13.84
CA ALA A 230 -12.17 5.67 -12.84
C ALA A 230 -11.13 4.94 -11.97
N ILE A 231 -11.10 5.24 -10.68
CA ILE A 231 -10.30 4.56 -9.66
C ILE A 231 -11.23 3.61 -8.93
N GLN A 232 -10.89 2.33 -8.89
CA GLN A 232 -11.72 1.31 -8.27
C GLN A 232 -10.87 0.42 -7.37
N ALA A 233 -11.39 0.09 -6.20
CA ALA A 233 -10.82 -0.94 -5.35
C ALA A 233 -11.72 -2.19 -5.45
N ALA A 234 -11.11 -3.34 -5.73
CA ALA A 234 -11.83 -4.59 -5.96
C ALA A 234 -11.22 -5.76 -5.18
N ILE A 235 -12.07 -6.69 -4.77
CA ILE A 235 -11.67 -8.01 -4.26
C ILE A 235 -12.17 -9.04 -5.27
N GLY A 236 -11.25 -9.63 -6.02
CA GLY A 236 -11.60 -10.46 -7.17
C GLY A 236 -12.47 -9.67 -8.16
N ALA A 237 -13.64 -10.18 -8.51
CA ALA A 237 -14.57 -9.50 -9.43
C ALA A 237 -15.44 -8.42 -8.76
N LYS A 238 -15.45 -8.33 -7.43
CA LYS A 238 -16.32 -7.41 -6.68
C LYS A 238 -15.66 -6.07 -6.43
N ILE A 239 -16.21 -5.00 -7.00
CA ILE A 239 -15.80 -3.62 -6.70
C ILE A 239 -16.37 -3.22 -5.34
N ILE A 240 -15.51 -2.81 -4.41
CA ILE A 240 -15.87 -2.41 -3.03
C ILE A 240 -15.82 -0.90 -2.81
N ALA A 241 -15.03 -0.19 -3.61
CA ALA A 241 -14.97 1.27 -3.58
C ALA A 241 -14.70 1.83 -4.98
N ARG A 242 -15.18 3.04 -5.24
CA ARG A 242 -14.98 3.71 -6.53
C ARG A 242 -14.92 5.22 -6.34
N GLU A 243 -13.91 5.82 -6.98
CA GLU A 243 -13.78 7.25 -7.15
C GLU A 243 -13.59 7.61 -8.64
N THR A 244 -13.83 8.86 -8.99
CA THR A 244 -13.67 9.30 -10.38
C THR A 244 -13.00 10.66 -10.42
N ILE A 245 -11.91 10.75 -11.18
CA ILE A 245 -11.25 12.01 -11.52
C ILE A 245 -11.87 12.51 -12.83
N LYS A 246 -12.53 13.66 -12.76
CA LYS A 246 -13.13 14.27 -13.96
C LYS A 246 -12.05 14.84 -14.86
N CYS A 247 -12.20 14.64 -16.17
CA CYS A 247 -11.30 15.19 -17.17
C CYS A 247 -11.25 16.72 -17.15
N VAL A 248 -10.16 17.26 -17.68
CA VAL A 248 -10.08 18.68 -18.01
C VAL A 248 -11.09 18.96 -19.15
N ARG A 249 -12.02 19.87 -18.93
CA ARG A 249 -13.03 20.27 -19.93
C ARG A 249 -12.63 21.58 -20.59
N LYS A 250 -12.50 21.57 -21.92
CA LYS A 250 -12.48 22.80 -22.71
C LYS A 250 -13.93 23.16 -23.02
N ASP A 251 -14.34 24.40 -22.78
CA ASP A 251 -15.64 24.86 -23.17
C ASP A 251 -15.69 25.07 -24.71
N VAL A 252 -16.17 24.01 -25.37
CA VAL A 252 -16.29 24.02 -26.85
C VAL A 252 -17.47 24.84 -27.34
N THR A 253 -18.34 25.28 -26.43
CA THR A 253 -19.55 26.07 -26.74
C THR A 253 -19.38 27.55 -26.46
N ALA A 254 -18.27 28.00 -25.86
CA ALA A 254 -18.01 29.39 -25.50
C ALA A 254 -18.10 30.37 -26.66
N LYS A 255 -17.77 29.92 -27.89
CA LYS A 255 -17.85 30.74 -29.11
C LYS A 255 -19.17 30.58 -29.84
N CYS A 256 -20.16 29.88 -29.31
CA CYS A 256 -21.46 29.72 -29.93
C CYS A 256 -22.41 30.78 -29.39
N TYR A 257 -22.45 31.95 -30.07
CA TYR A 257 -23.39 33.00 -29.77
C TYR A 257 -24.77 32.66 -30.36
N GLY A 258 -25.84 32.92 -29.60
CA GLY A 258 -27.22 32.72 -30.03
C GLY A 258 -27.79 31.32 -29.74
N GLY A 259 -29.05 31.14 -30.08
CA GLY A 259 -29.90 30.01 -29.72
C GLY A 259 -29.69 28.72 -30.53
N ASP A 260 -28.59 28.55 -31.28
CA ASP A 260 -28.38 27.33 -32.08
C ASP A 260 -28.05 26.12 -31.19
N VAL A 261 -29.12 25.52 -30.66
CA VAL A 261 -29.08 24.34 -29.81
C VAL A 261 -28.48 23.12 -30.55
N SER A 262 -28.78 23.02 -31.86
CA SER A 262 -28.33 21.92 -32.72
C SER A 262 -26.81 21.91 -32.86
N ARG A 263 -26.20 23.05 -33.07
CA ARG A 263 -24.74 23.23 -33.20
C ARG A 263 -24.04 22.94 -31.87
N LYS A 264 -24.56 23.46 -30.75
CA LYS A 264 -24.06 23.19 -29.39
C LYS A 264 -24.05 21.70 -29.10
N ARG A 265 -25.16 21.02 -29.41
CA ARG A 265 -25.29 19.55 -29.19
C ARG A 265 -24.28 18.77 -30.02
N LYS A 266 -24.11 19.07 -31.32
CA LYS A 266 -23.13 18.43 -32.19
C LYS A 266 -21.69 18.61 -31.68
N LEU A 267 -21.32 19.79 -31.19
CA LEU A 267 -20.00 20.06 -30.63
C LEU A 267 -19.74 19.24 -29.33
N LEU A 268 -20.72 19.17 -28.45
CA LEU A 268 -20.65 18.36 -27.23
C LEU A 268 -20.55 16.85 -27.53
N GLU A 269 -21.32 16.37 -28.53
CA GLU A 269 -21.23 14.97 -28.96
C GLU A 269 -19.87 14.64 -29.59
N LYS A 270 -19.31 15.56 -30.42
CA LYS A 270 -17.96 15.41 -30.97
C LYS A 270 -16.89 15.37 -29.87
N GLN A 271 -17.02 16.23 -28.86
CA GLN A 271 -16.14 16.23 -27.70
C GLN A 271 -16.25 14.92 -26.93
N LYS A 272 -17.46 14.41 -26.69
CA LYS A 272 -17.70 13.12 -26.00
C LYS A 272 -17.09 11.95 -26.77
N LYS A 273 -17.24 11.89 -28.09
CA LYS A 273 -16.61 10.87 -28.95
C LYS A 273 -15.07 10.93 -28.90
N GLY A 274 -14.49 12.15 -28.95
CA GLY A 274 -13.06 12.37 -28.84
C GLY A 274 -12.50 11.87 -27.51
N LYS A 275 -13.16 12.19 -26.39
CA LYS A 275 -12.77 11.71 -25.05
C LYS A 275 -12.86 10.20 -24.93
N LYS A 276 -13.89 9.56 -25.51
CA LYS A 276 -14.01 8.09 -25.52
C LYS A 276 -12.84 7.44 -26.26
N ARG A 277 -12.41 8.02 -27.39
CA ARG A 277 -11.22 7.54 -28.13
C ARG A 277 -9.94 7.72 -27.33
N MET A 278 -9.74 8.90 -26.69
CA MET A 278 -8.56 9.15 -25.87
C MET A 278 -8.48 8.17 -24.69
N LYS A 279 -9.61 7.84 -24.06
CA LYS A 279 -9.66 6.84 -22.99
C LYS A 279 -9.27 5.42 -23.44
N GLN A 280 -9.52 5.07 -24.71
CA GLN A 280 -9.18 3.76 -25.26
C GLN A 280 -7.68 3.65 -25.64
N ILE A 281 -7.01 4.76 -25.90
CA ILE A 281 -5.62 4.80 -26.40
C ILE A 281 -4.65 5.25 -25.30
N GLY A 282 -5.12 6.07 -24.34
CA GLY A 282 -4.26 6.68 -23.32
C GLY A 282 -4.12 5.82 -22.09
N ASN A 283 -2.89 5.54 -21.71
CA ASN A 283 -2.57 5.02 -20.39
C ASN A 283 -2.75 6.11 -19.34
N VAL A 284 -3.14 5.74 -18.13
CA VAL A 284 -3.25 6.67 -17.00
C VAL A 284 -1.84 6.93 -16.46
N GLU A 285 -1.40 8.18 -16.52
CA GLU A 285 -0.16 8.59 -15.87
C GLU A 285 -0.37 8.63 -14.36
N VAL A 286 0.35 7.78 -13.64
CA VAL A 286 0.33 7.69 -12.18
C VAL A 286 1.61 8.34 -11.67
N PRO A 287 1.53 9.40 -10.85
CA PRO A 287 2.71 10.04 -10.30
C PRO A 287 3.38 9.13 -9.26
N GLN A 288 4.69 9.25 -9.11
CA GLN A 288 5.49 8.46 -8.16
C GLN A 288 4.94 8.50 -6.73
N LYS A 289 4.45 9.66 -6.29
CA LYS A 289 3.85 9.85 -4.94
C LYS A 289 2.60 9.01 -4.69
N ALA A 290 2.08 8.32 -5.71
CA ALA A 290 0.89 7.47 -5.60
C ALA A 290 1.24 6.01 -5.25
N PHE A 291 2.50 5.63 -5.40
CA PHE A 291 3.06 4.34 -5.01
C PHE A 291 3.68 4.43 -3.62
#